data_3ed8d6b04b79ca98015eb82d5f910d83
#
_entry.id   3ed8d6b04b79ca98015eb82d5f910d83
#
_cell.length_a   1.000
_cell.length_b   1.000
_cell.length_c   1.000
_cell.angle_alpha   90.00
_cell.angle_beta   90.00
_cell.angle_gamma   90.00
#
_symmetry.space_group_name_H-M   'P 1'
#
loop_
_entity.id
_entity.type
_entity.pdbx_description
1 polymer ?
#
loop_
_entity_poly.entity_id
_entity_poly.type
_entity_poly.pdbx_seq_one_letter_code
_entity_poly.pdbx_strand_id
1 'polypeptide(L)'
;MGKYSSNKYAMGISDRSGVAYRMRDMRKEWTGLLVGKDEWEAKQPQLMVLKTKADAQALRNPRPDRTEPSVEVLLPRDAFTSSSSGSSVITVKEPGHSRASGDVVRFRETEDFDGFTETVLEAAAGYSITVIPGDSSTDFQSMFYSFTASGETAILGAVSGGGSFASAGPVSITK
;
A
#
# COMPACT_ATOMS: atom_id res chain seq x y z
N MET A 1 36.06 -0.17 -67.64
CA MET A 1 35.98 -0.65 -66.27
C MET A 1 34.69 -0.12 -65.67
N GLY A 2 33.67 -0.95 -65.51
CA GLY A 2 32.38 -0.51 -64.98
C GLY A 2 32.54 -0.04 -63.54
N LYS A 3 32.08 1.16 -63.28
CA LYS A 3 32.02 1.72 -61.91
C LYS A 3 30.82 1.08 -61.18
N TYR A 4 31.02 -0.13 -60.72
CA TYR A 4 29.99 -0.78 -59.92
C TYR A 4 30.08 -0.29 -58.48
N SER A 5 28.94 0.18 -57.96
CA SER A 5 28.58 0.44 -56.56
C SER A 5 29.73 0.71 -55.59
N SER A 6 30.30 1.87 -55.67
CA SER A 6 31.11 2.42 -54.56
C SER A 6 30.18 3.25 -53.69
N ASN A 7 30.09 2.97 -52.38
CA ASN A 7 29.26 3.75 -51.42
C ASN A 7 29.40 5.27 -51.59
N LYS A 8 30.59 5.73 -52.01
CA LYS A 8 30.88 7.14 -52.24
C LYS A 8 30.18 7.75 -53.46
N TYR A 9 29.94 6.94 -54.51
CA TYR A 9 29.39 7.39 -55.80
C TYR A 9 28.03 6.78 -56.10
N ALA A 10 27.57 5.84 -55.32
CA ALA A 10 26.24 5.26 -55.43
C ALA A 10 25.16 6.34 -55.31
N MET A 11 24.07 6.18 -56.05
CA MET A 11 22.90 7.05 -55.98
C MET A 11 21.84 6.39 -55.08
N GLY A 12 21.19 7.17 -54.24
CA GLY A 12 20.03 6.79 -53.48
C GLY A 12 18.88 7.76 -53.76
N ILE A 13 17.65 7.33 -53.48
CA ILE A 13 16.45 8.16 -53.66
C ILE A 13 16.08 8.69 -52.27
N SER A 14 15.78 9.99 -52.14
CA SER A 14 15.28 10.58 -50.91
C SER A 14 13.89 10.03 -50.57
N ASP A 15 13.71 9.60 -49.35
CA ASP A 15 12.40 9.12 -48.86
C ASP A 15 11.36 10.26 -48.76
N ARG A 16 11.80 11.51 -48.81
CA ARG A 16 10.92 12.69 -48.69
C ARG A 16 10.49 13.22 -50.05
N SER A 17 11.44 13.52 -50.92
CA SER A 17 11.17 14.16 -52.26
C SER A 17 11.14 13.19 -53.41
N GLY A 18 11.68 11.98 -53.28
CA GLY A 18 11.88 11.05 -54.36
C GLY A 18 13.01 11.45 -55.34
N VAL A 19 13.79 12.48 -55.03
CA VAL A 19 14.92 12.95 -55.85
C VAL A 19 16.12 12.06 -55.59
N ALA A 20 16.89 11.78 -56.66
CA ALA A 20 18.10 10.99 -56.56
C ALA A 20 19.30 11.81 -56.10
N TYR A 21 19.88 11.44 -54.98
CA TYR A 21 21.10 12.04 -54.39
C TYR A 21 22.26 11.03 -54.41
N ARG A 22 23.46 11.51 -54.31
CA ARG A 22 24.60 10.63 -54.00
C ARG A 22 24.52 10.19 -52.54
N MET A 23 24.77 8.93 -52.25
CA MET A 23 24.69 8.38 -50.90
C MET A 23 25.53 9.17 -49.87
N ARG A 24 26.65 9.77 -50.28
CA ARG A 24 27.48 10.62 -49.40
C ARG A 24 26.81 11.93 -49.01
N ASP A 25 25.84 12.40 -49.80
CA ASP A 25 25.12 13.66 -49.63
C ASP A 25 23.72 13.40 -48.99
N MET A 26 23.45 12.17 -48.57
CA MET A 26 22.24 11.76 -47.84
C MET A 26 22.51 11.64 -46.35
N ARG A 27 21.51 11.95 -45.55
CA ARG A 27 21.54 11.84 -44.07
C ARG A 27 20.25 11.17 -43.58
N LYS A 28 20.41 10.40 -42.52
CA LYS A 28 19.25 9.85 -41.78
C LYS A 28 18.69 10.88 -40.84
N GLU A 29 17.38 11.12 -40.92
CA GLU A 29 16.65 11.98 -39.98
C GLU A 29 16.31 11.26 -38.67
N TRP A 30 15.83 12.03 -37.72
CA TRP A 30 15.34 11.52 -36.44
C TRP A 30 14.09 10.63 -36.60
N THR A 31 13.32 10.80 -37.67
CA THR A 31 12.17 9.98 -38.04
C THR A 31 12.58 8.62 -38.59
N GLY A 32 13.84 8.45 -38.98
CA GLY A 32 14.37 7.25 -39.60
C GLY A 32 14.47 7.32 -41.12
N LEU A 33 13.93 8.35 -41.76
CA LEU A 33 13.97 8.59 -43.19
C LEU A 33 15.39 8.93 -43.64
N LEU A 34 15.77 8.47 -44.82
CA LEU A 34 17.02 8.80 -45.50
C LEU A 34 16.77 9.88 -46.55
N VAL A 35 17.27 11.09 -46.30
CA VAL A 35 16.96 12.30 -47.09
C VAL A 35 18.23 12.97 -47.59
N GLY A 36 18.10 13.85 -48.61
CA GLY A 36 19.18 14.71 -49.08
C GLY A 36 19.65 15.65 -47.99
N LYS A 37 20.90 16.08 -48.01
CA LYS A 37 21.48 16.97 -47.03
C LYS A 37 20.77 18.33 -46.95
N ASP A 38 20.24 18.80 -48.06
CA ASP A 38 19.45 20.02 -48.21
C ASP A 38 18.01 19.89 -47.66
N GLU A 39 17.51 18.66 -47.59
CA GLU A 39 16.18 18.33 -47.05
C GLU A 39 16.21 17.94 -45.59
N TRP A 40 17.40 17.72 -45.02
CA TRP A 40 17.56 17.20 -43.66
C TRP A 40 17.12 18.23 -42.62
N GLU A 41 16.29 17.75 -41.71
CA GLU A 41 15.81 18.54 -40.55
C GLU A 41 16.25 17.92 -39.25
N ALA A 42 16.69 18.78 -38.31
CA ALA A 42 16.99 18.38 -36.96
C ALA A 42 15.68 18.08 -36.18
N LYS A 43 15.76 17.18 -35.22
CA LYS A 43 14.63 16.93 -34.31
C LYS A 43 14.23 18.19 -33.58
N GLN A 44 12.94 18.50 -33.59
CA GLN A 44 12.36 19.64 -32.85
C GLN A 44 12.71 19.54 -31.36
N PRO A 45 13.17 20.62 -30.74
CA PRO A 45 13.53 20.63 -29.34
C PRO A 45 12.40 20.18 -28.41
N GLN A 46 11.16 20.48 -28.75
CA GLN A 46 9.96 20.07 -28.01
C GLN A 46 9.75 18.54 -27.97
N LEU A 47 10.26 17.83 -28.96
CA LEU A 47 10.19 16.38 -29.05
C LEU A 47 11.39 15.68 -28.37
N MET A 48 12.34 16.45 -27.89
CA MET A 48 13.46 15.91 -27.12
C MET A 48 13.03 15.68 -25.67
N VAL A 49 13.39 14.54 -25.11
CA VAL A 49 13.19 14.28 -23.68
C VAL A 49 14.07 15.28 -22.92
N LEU A 50 13.43 16.13 -22.11
CA LEU A 50 14.14 17.04 -21.24
C LEU A 50 14.97 16.20 -20.23
N LYS A 51 16.26 16.34 -20.28
CA LYS A 51 17.17 15.79 -19.28
C LYS A 51 17.14 16.72 -18.06
N THR A 52 16.18 16.54 -17.18
CA THR A 52 16.18 17.21 -15.89
C THR A 52 17.26 16.59 -15.01
N LYS A 53 18.00 17.43 -14.30
CA LYS A 53 18.88 16.94 -13.24
C LYS A 53 18.02 16.32 -12.16
N ALA A 54 18.47 15.22 -11.56
CA ALA A 54 17.81 14.68 -10.39
C ALA A 54 17.72 15.77 -9.30
N ASP A 55 16.52 15.98 -8.76
CA ASP A 55 16.36 16.86 -7.61
C ASP A 55 17.03 16.20 -6.41
N ALA A 56 18.01 16.91 -5.84
CA ALA A 56 18.76 16.41 -4.68
C ALA A 56 17.86 16.26 -3.42
N GLN A 57 16.71 16.92 -3.41
CA GLN A 57 15.73 16.84 -2.32
C GLN A 57 14.68 15.76 -2.56
N ALA A 58 14.54 15.25 -3.77
CA ALA A 58 13.59 14.20 -4.09
C ALA A 58 14.17 12.81 -3.80
N LEU A 59 13.51 12.08 -2.95
CA LEU A 59 13.82 10.66 -2.74
C LEU A 59 13.38 9.86 -3.98
N ARG A 60 14.29 9.03 -4.49
CA ARG A 60 14.00 8.19 -5.68
C ARG A 60 12.84 7.23 -5.46
N ASN A 61 12.72 6.69 -4.27
CA ASN A 61 11.64 5.81 -3.84
C ASN A 61 11.21 6.22 -2.43
N PRO A 62 10.44 7.30 -2.28
CA PRO A 62 10.01 7.74 -0.97
C PRO A 62 9.12 6.68 -0.34
N ARG A 63 9.50 6.21 0.81
CA ARG A 63 8.71 5.34 1.68
C ARG A 63 8.75 5.92 3.09
N PRO A 64 8.07 7.06 3.30
CA PRO A 64 8.00 7.63 4.64
C PRO A 64 7.29 6.65 5.57
N ASP A 65 7.67 6.67 6.82
CA ASP A 65 6.89 6.00 7.84
C ASP A 65 5.46 6.52 7.82
N ARG A 66 4.52 5.62 8.10
CA ARG A 66 3.11 5.98 8.15
C ARG A 66 2.90 6.91 9.34
N THR A 67 2.64 8.18 9.07
CA THR A 67 2.36 9.20 10.09
C THR A 67 0.85 9.41 10.30
N GLU A 68 0.02 8.65 9.61
CA GLU A 68 -1.41 8.73 9.76
C GLU A 68 -1.81 8.27 11.16
N PRO A 69 -2.74 9.00 11.83
CA PRO A 69 -3.26 8.56 13.11
C PRO A 69 -3.90 7.18 12.96
N SER A 70 -3.81 6.38 14.02
CA SER A 70 -4.49 5.09 14.06
C SER A 70 -5.98 5.31 13.87
N VAL A 71 -6.55 4.64 12.88
CA VAL A 71 -7.99 4.68 12.61
C VAL A 71 -8.71 3.60 13.40
N GLU A 72 -9.97 3.84 13.66
CA GLU A 72 -10.88 2.87 14.21
C GLU A 72 -11.19 1.80 13.16
N VAL A 73 -11.14 0.54 13.55
CA VAL A 73 -11.37 -0.60 12.67
C VAL A 73 -12.62 -1.33 13.14
N LEU A 74 -13.57 -1.54 12.24
CA LEU A 74 -14.76 -2.36 12.51
C LEU A 74 -14.33 -3.82 12.71
N LEU A 75 -14.74 -4.40 13.81
CA LEU A 75 -14.47 -5.80 14.12
C LEU A 75 -15.44 -6.73 13.39
N PRO A 76 -15.08 -8.00 13.19
CA PRO A 76 -16.05 -9.01 12.77
C PRO A 76 -17.22 -9.10 13.75
N ARG A 77 -18.38 -9.55 13.25
CA ARG A 77 -19.53 -9.80 14.12
C ARG A 77 -19.17 -10.75 15.25
N ASP A 78 -19.61 -10.44 16.46
CA ASP A 78 -19.38 -11.25 17.65
C ASP A 78 -17.89 -11.57 17.88
N ALA A 79 -17.05 -10.55 17.71
CA ALA A 79 -15.59 -10.68 17.75
C ALA A 79 -15.03 -10.99 19.12
N PHE A 80 -15.77 -10.70 20.18
CA PHE A 80 -15.35 -10.94 21.58
C PHE A 80 -15.71 -12.37 21.99
N THR A 81 -14.82 -13.02 22.67
CA THR A 81 -15.06 -14.36 23.23
C THR A 81 -14.57 -14.36 24.69
N SER A 82 -15.48 -14.68 25.60
CA SER A 82 -15.14 -14.85 27.00
C SER A 82 -14.30 -16.09 27.21
N SER A 83 -13.38 -16.07 28.19
CA SER A 83 -12.54 -17.22 28.50
C SER A 83 -13.36 -18.31 29.22
N SER A 84 -13.11 -18.54 30.47
CA SER A 84 -13.86 -19.50 31.28
C SER A 84 -14.82 -18.79 32.21
N SER A 85 -15.85 -19.48 32.70
CA SER A 85 -16.78 -18.95 33.73
C SER A 85 -15.96 -18.39 34.94
N GLY A 86 -16.32 -17.21 35.41
CA GLY A 86 -15.63 -16.47 36.47
C GLY A 86 -14.35 -15.75 36.06
N SER A 87 -13.94 -15.87 34.78
CA SER A 87 -12.76 -15.18 34.24
C SER A 87 -13.12 -13.78 33.75
N SER A 88 -12.23 -12.81 33.96
CA SER A 88 -12.34 -11.46 33.41
C SER A 88 -11.56 -11.31 32.07
N VAL A 89 -10.96 -12.39 31.55
CA VAL A 89 -10.20 -12.36 30.31
C VAL A 89 -11.11 -12.55 29.11
N ILE A 90 -10.99 -11.64 28.16
CA ILE A 90 -11.72 -11.64 26.88
C ILE A 90 -10.72 -11.73 25.74
N THR A 91 -10.99 -12.62 24.80
CA THR A 91 -10.24 -12.75 23.55
C THR A 91 -10.98 -12.03 22.44
N VAL A 92 -10.29 -11.24 21.64
CA VAL A 92 -10.84 -10.48 20.53
C VAL A 92 -10.29 -11.03 19.23
N LYS A 93 -11.15 -11.22 18.25
CA LYS A 93 -10.80 -11.57 16.87
C LYS A 93 -10.74 -10.31 16.01
N GLU A 94 -9.55 -9.91 15.60
CA GLU A 94 -9.31 -8.77 14.70
C GLU A 94 -8.34 -9.23 13.60
N PRO A 95 -8.84 -9.72 12.45
CA PRO A 95 -7.98 -10.20 11.38
C PRO A 95 -7.10 -9.09 10.81
N GLY A 96 -5.81 -9.36 10.68
CA GLY A 96 -4.87 -8.41 10.08
C GLY A 96 -4.51 -7.23 10.98
N HIS A 97 -4.74 -7.33 12.29
CA HIS A 97 -4.29 -6.29 13.22
C HIS A 97 -2.75 -6.19 13.23
N SER A 98 -2.23 -4.99 13.20
CA SER A 98 -0.79 -4.74 13.33
C SER A 98 -0.38 -4.38 14.76
N ARG A 99 -1.13 -4.87 15.76
CA ARG A 99 -0.96 -4.53 17.17
C ARG A 99 0.13 -5.39 17.82
N ALA A 100 0.79 -4.83 18.82
CA ALA A 100 1.77 -5.50 19.64
C ALA A 100 1.26 -5.70 21.07
N SER A 101 1.80 -6.69 21.79
CA SER A 101 1.49 -6.85 23.21
C SER A 101 1.94 -5.62 24.00
N GLY A 102 1.05 -5.09 24.82
CA GLY A 102 1.24 -3.85 25.56
C GLY A 102 0.57 -2.63 24.91
N ASP A 103 0.10 -2.72 23.68
CA ASP A 103 -0.68 -1.65 23.06
C ASP A 103 -1.98 -1.41 23.84
N VAL A 104 -2.46 -0.16 23.83
CA VAL A 104 -3.73 0.21 24.47
C VAL A 104 -4.78 0.40 23.41
N VAL A 105 -5.84 -0.39 23.50
CA VAL A 105 -6.97 -0.39 22.55
C VAL A 105 -8.24 0.03 23.28
N ARG A 106 -9.00 0.92 22.65
CA ARG A 106 -10.34 1.28 23.10
C ARG A 106 -11.36 0.68 22.15
N PHE A 107 -12.37 0.01 22.73
CA PHE A 107 -13.50 -0.51 21.99
C PHE A 107 -14.66 0.49 22.01
N ARG A 108 -15.52 0.43 21.03
CA ARG A 108 -16.70 1.28 20.87
C ARG A 108 -17.80 0.51 20.16
N GLU A 109 -19.05 0.95 20.34
CA GLU A 109 -20.23 0.35 19.69
C GLU A 109 -20.36 -1.14 20.02
N THR A 110 -20.01 -1.52 21.24
CA THR A 110 -20.09 -2.92 21.72
C THR A 110 -21.47 -3.21 22.31
N GLU A 111 -21.87 -4.46 22.30
CA GLU A 111 -23.09 -4.95 22.97
C GLU A 111 -22.71 -5.82 24.18
N ASP A 112 -23.62 -5.86 25.16
CA ASP A 112 -23.45 -6.70 26.35
C ASP A 112 -23.37 -8.18 25.96
N PHE A 113 -22.47 -8.93 26.59
CA PHE A 113 -22.40 -10.38 26.40
C PHE A 113 -21.79 -11.07 27.62
N ASP A 114 -22.25 -12.26 27.93
CA ASP A 114 -21.76 -13.19 28.97
C ASP A 114 -21.38 -12.53 30.32
N GLY A 115 -22.13 -11.51 30.74
CA GLY A 115 -21.91 -10.80 32.02
C GLY A 115 -20.97 -9.61 31.92
N PHE A 116 -20.48 -9.30 30.75
CA PHE A 116 -19.74 -8.07 30.47
C PHE A 116 -20.69 -7.01 29.88
N THR A 117 -20.69 -5.84 30.52
CA THR A 117 -21.52 -4.71 30.06
C THR A 117 -20.79 -3.84 29.06
N GLU A 118 -21.53 -3.20 28.15
CA GLU A 118 -21.02 -2.18 27.23
C GLU A 118 -20.14 -1.15 27.94
N THR A 119 -20.58 -0.68 29.11
CA THR A 119 -19.86 0.34 29.92
C THR A 119 -18.46 -0.12 30.31
N VAL A 120 -18.30 -1.40 30.63
CA VAL A 120 -16.99 -1.97 30.94
C VAL A 120 -16.17 -2.19 29.70
N LEU A 121 -16.78 -2.74 28.65
CA LEU A 121 -16.08 -2.99 27.38
C LEU A 121 -15.56 -1.70 26.73
N GLU A 122 -16.33 -0.61 26.82
CA GLU A 122 -16.00 0.69 26.23
C GLU A 122 -15.22 1.64 27.14
N ALA A 123 -14.50 1.10 28.10
CA ALA A 123 -13.73 1.91 29.06
C ALA A 123 -12.93 3.00 28.33
N ALA A 124 -13.12 4.27 28.79
CA ALA A 124 -12.50 5.42 28.13
C ALA A 124 -10.96 5.39 28.14
N ALA A 125 -10.37 4.74 29.14
CA ALA A 125 -8.92 4.56 29.21
C ALA A 125 -8.37 3.51 28.24
N GLY A 126 -9.26 2.70 27.64
CA GLY A 126 -8.87 1.55 26.85
C GLY A 126 -8.29 0.41 27.68
N TYR A 127 -7.93 -0.66 27.00
CA TYR A 127 -7.34 -1.86 27.58
C TYR A 127 -5.97 -2.14 27.02
N SER A 128 -5.02 -2.50 27.88
CA SER A 128 -3.75 -3.06 27.44
C SER A 128 -3.98 -4.48 26.97
N ILE A 129 -3.51 -4.77 25.77
CA ILE A 129 -3.74 -6.06 25.09
C ILE A 129 -2.51 -6.96 25.14
N THR A 130 -2.74 -8.26 25.09
CA THR A 130 -1.71 -9.29 24.89
C THR A 130 -2.03 -10.03 23.61
N VAL A 131 -1.14 -9.95 22.62
CA VAL A 131 -1.30 -10.64 21.35
C VAL A 131 -1.12 -12.14 21.55
N ILE A 132 -2.06 -12.92 21.01
CA ILE A 132 -2.00 -14.38 21.03
C ILE A 132 -1.31 -14.81 19.75
N PRO A 133 -0.11 -15.40 19.80
CA PRO A 133 0.59 -15.86 18.62
C PRO A 133 -0.25 -16.93 17.90
N GLY A 134 -0.43 -16.78 16.60
CA GLY A 134 -1.11 -17.78 15.78
C GLY A 134 -0.32 -19.10 15.74
N ASP A 135 -1.01 -20.21 15.69
CA ASP A 135 -0.42 -21.58 15.62
C ASP A 135 0.01 -21.96 14.19
N SER A 136 -0.04 -21.04 13.24
CA SER A 136 0.26 -21.33 11.85
C SER A 136 1.57 -20.68 11.42
N SER A 137 2.51 -21.49 10.97
CA SER A 137 3.78 -21.06 10.36
C SER A 137 3.61 -20.26 9.06
N THR A 138 2.38 -20.03 8.60
CA THR A 138 2.03 -19.31 7.39
C THR A 138 1.32 -17.98 7.63
N ASP A 139 0.82 -17.71 8.83
CA ASP A 139 0.16 -16.44 9.16
C ASP A 139 1.17 -15.47 9.76
N PHE A 140 1.63 -14.53 8.95
CA PHE A 140 2.51 -13.44 9.36
C PHE A 140 1.86 -12.46 10.36
N GLN A 141 0.57 -12.59 10.65
CA GLN A 141 -0.16 -11.73 11.56
C GLN A 141 -1.05 -12.57 12.47
N SER A 142 -0.94 -12.32 13.77
CA SER A 142 -1.89 -12.86 14.73
C SER A 142 -3.28 -12.34 14.44
N MET A 143 -4.29 -13.21 14.54
CA MET A 143 -5.70 -12.84 14.35
C MET A 143 -6.38 -12.53 15.68
N PHE A 144 -5.74 -12.79 16.78
CA PHE A 144 -6.34 -12.72 18.12
C PHE A 144 -5.43 -12.00 19.11
N TYR A 145 -6.05 -11.28 19.99
CA TYR A 145 -5.42 -10.75 21.20
C TYR A 145 -6.40 -10.83 22.38
N SER A 146 -5.89 -10.79 23.58
CA SER A 146 -6.69 -10.81 24.80
C SER A 146 -6.48 -9.56 25.63
N PHE A 147 -7.48 -9.22 26.40
CA PHE A 147 -7.41 -8.20 27.44
C PHE A 147 -8.18 -8.64 28.69
N THR A 148 -7.98 -7.95 29.79
CA THR A 148 -8.67 -8.22 31.05
C THR A 148 -9.66 -7.10 31.33
N ALA A 149 -10.94 -7.43 31.39
CA ALA A 149 -11.99 -6.50 31.78
C ALA A 149 -11.93 -6.20 33.29
N SER A 150 -12.17 -4.96 33.65
CA SER A 150 -12.11 -4.57 35.08
C SER A 150 -13.48 -4.64 35.71
N GLY A 151 -13.61 -5.44 36.77
CA GLY A 151 -14.79 -5.45 37.62
C GLY A 151 -15.90 -6.41 37.24
N GLU A 152 -15.82 -7.03 36.07
CA GLU A 152 -16.81 -8.01 35.58
C GLU A 152 -16.15 -9.32 35.19
N THR A 153 -16.93 -10.39 35.21
CA THR A 153 -16.47 -11.75 34.88
C THR A 153 -17.50 -12.50 34.07
N ALA A 154 -17.02 -13.41 33.26
CA ALA A 154 -17.84 -14.28 32.45
C ALA A 154 -18.80 -15.12 33.29
N ILE A 155 -20.06 -15.18 32.90
CA ILE A 155 -21.08 -16.01 33.56
C ILE A 155 -20.95 -17.47 33.11
N LEU A 156 -20.98 -17.68 31.81
CA LEU A 156 -20.94 -19.03 31.22
C LEU A 156 -19.55 -19.44 30.78
N GLY A 157 -18.80 -18.54 30.19
CA GLY A 157 -17.50 -18.77 29.57
C GLY A 157 -17.60 -19.41 28.18
N ALA A 158 -16.58 -19.19 27.36
CA ALA A 158 -16.50 -19.60 25.95
C ALA A 158 -17.69 -19.12 25.09
N VAL A 159 -18.28 -17.99 25.45
CA VAL A 159 -19.37 -17.34 24.70
C VAL A 159 -18.79 -16.26 23.82
N SER A 160 -19.25 -16.20 22.56
CA SER A 160 -18.91 -15.12 21.63
C SER A 160 -20.02 -14.07 21.61
N GLY A 161 -19.65 -12.79 21.50
CA GLY A 161 -20.58 -11.67 21.49
C GLY A 161 -19.90 -10.35 21.18
N GLY A 162 -20.51 -9.25 21.64
CA GLY A 162 -20.03 -7.89 21.41
C GLY A 162 -20.70 -7.19 20.23
N GLY A 163 -21.60 -7.90 19.52
CA GLY A 163 -22.45 -7.30 18.48
C GLY A 163 -21.82 -7.21 17.09
N SER A 164 -22.49 -6.49 16.21
CA SER A 164 -22.13 -6.39 14.79
C SER A 164 -21.45 -5.06 14.42
N PHE A 165 -21.47 -4.09 15.30
CA PHE A 165 -20.92 -2.75 15.07
C PHE A 165 -19.69 -2.44 15.91
N ALA A 166 -19.26 -3.39 16.71
CA ALA A 166 -18.11 -3.23 17.58
C ALA A 166 -16.86 -2.84 16.78
N SER A 167 -16.15 -1.86 17.28
CA SER A 167 -14.92 -1.36 16.66
C SER A 167 -13.78 -1.26 17.66
N ALA A 168 -12.56 -1.35 17.16
CA ALA A 168 -11.32 -1.25 17.93
C ALA A 168 -10.45 -0.13 17.39
N GLY A 169 -9.96 0.73 18.26
CA GLY A 169 -9.18 1.88 17.82
C GLY A 169 -8.31 2.46 18.93
N PRO A 170 -7.67 3.61 18.70
CA PRO A 170 -6.88 4.31 19.68
C PRO A 170 -7.77 4.89 20.79
N VAL A 171 -7.18 5.16 21.94
CA VAL A 171 -7.88 5.79 23.08
C VAL A 171 -8.42 7.18 22.70
N SER A 172 -7.61 7.97 22.00
CA SER A 172 -8.03 9.28 21.47
C SER A 172 -7.96 9.29 19.95
N ILE A 173 -9.05 9.69 19.32
CA ILE A 173 -9.08 9.96 17.88
C ILE A 173 -8.89 11.46 17.71
N THR A 174 -7.72 11.85 17.22
CA THR A 174 -7.45 13.24 16.85
C THR A 174 -8.09 13.49 15.48
N LYS A 175 -9.07 14.39 15.42
CA LYS A 175 -9.66 14.85 14.17
C LYS A 175 -8.76 15.89 13.50
#